data_d28fd6239f6dccaccca8f73e9426c432
#
_entry.id   d28fd6239f6dccaccca8f73e9426c432
#
_cell.length_a   1.000
_cell.length_b   1.000
_cell.length_c   1.000
_cell.angle_alpha   90.00
_cell.angle_beta   90.00
_cell.angle_gamma   90.00
#
_symmetry.space_group_name_H-M   'P 1'
#
loop_
_entity.id
_entity.type
_entity.pdbx_description
1 polymer ?
#
loop_
_entity_poly.entity_id
_entity_poly.type
_entity_poly.pdbx_seq_one_letter_code
_entity_poly.pdbx_strand_id
1 'polypeptide(L)'
;MRHVSRTYGQDADEVHALTDVDLAVEAGSMVAVMGPSGSGKSTLLTIAGSLEEPTRGEVLIGGAALTTMSRNAKSRLRRRSIGYVFQDFNLLPGLTAAENVALPLELDGLSARKARIAGLKALDELGLGERAGNFPDQLSGGERQRVAIARAVVGDRRLLLADEPSGALDSVNGEAVMRLIHAACKRGVAAVVVTHDAQLASWADRVVFLRDGRVTDRTAPLPGPESLLSGEQNR
;
A
#
# COMPACT_ATOMS: atom_id res chain seq x y z
N MET A 1 -9.35 -8.98 -6.78
CA MET A 1 -8.95 -10.40 -6.67
C MET A 1 -10.21 -11.23 -6.72
N ARG A 2 -10.24 -12.30 -7.52
CA ARG A 2 -11.39 -13.22 -7.66
C ARG A 2 -10.89 -14.65 -7.57
N HIS A 3 -11.39 -15.39 -6.59
CA HIS A 3 -11.06 -16.80 -6.32
C HIS A 3 -9.55 -17.07 -6.26
N VAL A 4 -8.79 -16.12 -5.68
CA VAL A 4 -7.33 -16.18 -5.67
C VAL A 4 -6.84 -17.19 -4.65
N SER A 5 -6.02 -18.15 -5.12
CA SER A 5 -5.31 -19.10 -4.28
C SER A 5 -3.81 -19.03 -4.56
N ARG A 6 -3.00 -19.23 -3.54
CA ARG A 6 -1.55 -19.34 -3.64
C ARG A 6 -1.03 -20.48 -2.79
N THR A 7 -0.33 -21.39 -3.44
CA THR A 7 0.32 -22.53 -2.81
C THR A 7 1.82 -22.46 -3.08
N TYR A 8 2.63 -22.69 -2.08
CA TYR A 8 4.08 -22.82 -2.15
C TYR A 8 4.49 -24.28 -1.86
N GLY A 9 5.64 -24.69 -2.35
CA GLY A 9 6.14 -26.06 -2.20
C GLY A 9 5.50 -27.06 -3.15
N GLN A 10 5.85 -28.33 -2.97
CA GLN A 10 5.29 -29.47 -3.70
C GLN A 10 5.15 -30.65 -2.73
N ASP A 11 4.18 -31.50 -2.97
CA ASP A 11 3.93 -32.72 -2.21
C ASP A 11 3.77 -32.49 -0.68
N ALA A 12 4.62 -33.11 0.13
CA ALA A 12 4.53 -33.09 1.59
C ALA A 12 4.82 -31.71 2.24
N ASP A 13 5.53 -30.81 1.50
CA ASP A 13 5.88 -29.46 1.98
C ASP A 13 4.95 -28.38 1.42
N GLU A 14 3.76 -28.75 0.96
CA GLU A 14 2.79 -27.83 0.37
C GLU A 14 2.19 -26.89 1.43
N VAL A 15 2.34 -25.58 1.23
CA VAL A 15 1.78 -24.54 2.10
C VAL A 15 0.77 -23.72 1.32
N HIS A 16 -0.50 -23.77 1.75
CA HIS A 16 -1.58 -22.98 1.19
C HIS A 16 -1.60 -21.58 1.84
N ALA A 17 -0.87 -20.64 1.25
CA ALA A 17 -0.78 -19.29 1.80
C ALA A 17 -2.06 -18.47 1.58
N LEU A 18 -2.77 -18.70 0.46
CA LEU A 18 -4.11 -18.15 0.20
C LEU A 18 -5.00 -19.25 -0.39
N THR A 19 -6.28 -19.25 0.01
CA THR A 19 -7.25 -20.22 -0.46
C THR A 19 -8.56 -19.51 -0.78
N ASP A 20 -8.92 -19.44 -2.05
CA ASP A 20 -10.20 -18.92 -2.56
C ASP A 20 -10.54 -17.52 -2.06
N VAL A 21 -9.56 -16.60 -2.15
CA VAL A 21 -9.69 -15.23 -1.63
C VAL A 21 -10.36 -14.33 -2.68
N ASP A 22 -11.47 -13.72 -2.27
CA ASP A 22 -12.14 -12.63 -2.96
C ASP A 22 -11.94 -11.31 -2.23
N LEU A 23 -11.32 -10.34 -2.89
CA LEU A 23 -11.12 -9.00 -2.36
C LEU A 23 -11.34 -7.96 -3.46
N ALA A 24 -12.31 -7.06 -3.25
CA ALA A 24 -12.53 -5.90 -4.10
C ALA A 24 -12.25 -4.63 -3.29
N VAL A 25 -11.58 -3.66 -3.92
CA VAL A 25 -11.32 -2.34 -3.36
C VAL A 25 -11.72 -1.32 -4.43
N GLU A 26 -12.58 -0.40 -4.08
CA GLU A 26 -13.05 0.63 -4.98
C GLU A 26 -12.05 1.80 -5.05
N ALA A 27 -12.07 2.52 -6.17
CA ALA A 27 -11.29 3.74 -6.29
C ALA A 27 -11.71 4.75 -5.21
N GLY A 28 -10.74 5.32 -4.53
CA GLY A 28 -10.99 6.25 -3.44
C GLY A 28 -11.26 5.61 -2.08
N SER A 29 -11.29 4.27 -1.99
CA SER A 29 -11.54 3.54 -0.75
C SER A 29 -10.27 2.92 -0.19
N MET A 30 -10.23 2.79 1.14
CA MET A 30 -9.19 2.09 1.89
C MET A 30 -9.76 0.83 2.54
N VAL A 31 -9.09 -0.29 2.34
CA VAL A 31 -9.39 -1.57 3.01
C VAL A 31 -8.24 -1.95 3.92
N ALA A 32 -8.52 -2.18 5.19
CA ALA A 32 -7.57 -2.78 6.11
C ALA A 32 -7.68 -4.31 6.07
N VAL A 33 -6.55 -5.00 6.01
CA VAL A 33 -6.47 -6.47 6.13
C VAL A 33 -5.79 -6.80 7.43
N MET A 34 -6.52 -7.44 8.32
CA MET A 34 -6.05 -7.87 9.64
C MET A 34 -5.95 -9.39 9.72
N GLY A 35 -5.22 -9.89 10.69
CA GLY A 35 -5.09 -11.32 10.97
C GLY A 35 -3.78 -11.67 11.65
N PRO A 36 -3.65 -12.87 12.22
CA PRO A 36 -2.44 -13.30 12.91
C PRO A 36 -1.23 -13.39 11.96
N SER A 37 -0.03 -13.49 12.53
CA SER A 37 1.17 -13.77 11.75
C SER A 37 1.00 -15.09 11.00
N GLY A 38 1.51 -15.17 9.76
CA GLY A 38 1.38 -16.36 8.92
C GLY A 38 0.01 -16.55 8.24
N SER A 39 -0.98 -15.66 8.45
CA SER A 39 -2.31 -15.82 7.84
C SER A 39 -2.38 -15.56 6.32
N GLY A 40 -1.28 -15.13 5.68
CA GLY A 40 -1.22 -14.89 4.23
C GLY A 40 -1.30 -13.42 3.82
N LYS A 41 -1.25 -12.45 4.76
CA LYS A 41 -1.42 -11.01 4.46
C LYS A 41 -0.37 -10.47 3.49
N SER A 42 0.92 -10.74 3.72
CA SER A 42 2.00 -10.28 2.83
C SER A 42 1.91 -10.98 1.45
N THR A 43 1.53 -12.26 1.42
CA THR A 43 1.24 -12.97 0.16
C THR A 43 0.07 -12.32 -0.60
N LEU A 44 -0.97 -11.90 0.10
CA LEU A 44 -2.09 -11.18 -0.51
C LEU A 44 -1.60 -9.88 -1.15
N LEU A 45 -0.76 -9.09 -0.44
CA LEU A 45 -0.20 -7.84 -0.98
C LEU A 45 0.74 -8.07 -2.16
N THR A 46 1.62 -9.08 -2.11
CA THR A 46 2.55 -9.37 -3.22
C THR A 46 1.82 -9.77 -4.49
N ILE A 47 0.76 -10.56 -4.36
CA ILE A 47 -0.10 -10.96 -5.49
C ILE A 47 -0.93 -9.76 -5.99
N ALA A 48 -1.55 -8.97 -5.11
CA ALA A 48 -2.27 -7.75 -5.48
C ALA A 48 -1.35 -6.75 -6.18
N GLY A 49 -0.08 -6.66 -5.76
CA GLY A 49 0.97 -5.84 -6.34
C GLY A 49 1.59 -6.37 -7.62
N SER A 50 1.15 -7.52 -8.12
CA SER A 50 1.77 -8.20 -9.29
C SER A 50 3.26 -8.50 -9.11
N LEU A 51 3.72 -8.67 -7.86
CA LEU A 51 5.08 -9.13 -7.55
C LEU A 51 5.16 -10.65 -7.63
N GLU A 52 4.05 -11.34 -7.32
CA GLU A 52 3.88 -12.77 -7.49
C GLU A 52 2.61 -13.09 -8.28
N GLU A 53 2.58 -14.28 -8.86
CA GLU A 53 1.40 -14.79 -9.58
C GLU A 53 0.58 -15.71 -8.66
N PRO A 54 -0.74 -15.65 -8.70
CA PRO A 54 -1.56 -16.62 -8.00
C PRO A 54 -1.41 -18.02 -8.65
N THR A 55 -1.58 -19.07 -7.86
CA THR A 55 -1.66 -20.45 -8.39
C THR A 55 -2.99 -20.68 -9.10
N ARG A 56 -4.07 -20.02 -8.61
CA ARG A 56 -5.42 -20.04 -9.21
C ARG A 56 -6.11 -18.70 -9.00
N GLY A 57 -7.15 -18.45 -9.79
CA GLY A 57 -7.93 -17.21 -9.74
C GLY A 57 -7.33 -16.09 -10.57
N GLU A 58 -7.87 -14.91 -10.43
CA GLU A 58 -7.45 -13.74 -11.21
C GLU A 58 -7.32 -12.48 -10.34
N VAL A 59 -6.40 -11.61 -10.76
CA VAL A 59 -6.24 -10.27 -10.18
C VAL A 59 -6.53 -9.24 -11.27
N LEU A 60 -7.41 -8.29 -10.96
CA LEU A 60 -7.74 -7.19 -11.86
C LEU A 60 -7.34 -5.87 -11.19
N ILE A 61 -6.68 -4.99 -11.96
CA ILE A 61 -6.35 -3.63 -11.53
C ILE A 61 -6.89 -2.67 -12.59
N GLY A 62 -7.82 -1.81 -12.20
CA GLY A 62 -8.48 -0.90 -13.12
C GLY A 62 -9.19 -1.61 -14.29
N GLY A 63 -9.74 -2.80 -14.03
CA GLY A 63 -10.40 -3.66 -15.02
C GLY A 63 -9.46 -4.53 -15.87
N ALA A 64 -8.15 -4.34 -15.78
CA ALA A 64 -7.18 -5.11 -16.55
C ALA A 64 -6.73 -6.37 -15.79
N ALA A 65 -6.90 -7.56 -16.38
CA ALA A 65 -6.51 -8.83 -15.77
C ALA A 65 -4.99 -9.05 -15.84
N LEU A 66 -4.34 -9.21 -14.69
CA LEU A 66 -2.88 -9.41 -14.61
C LEU A 66 -2.45 -10.73 -15.24
N THR A 67 -3.28 -11.77 -15.13
CA THR A 67 -2.98 -13.11 -15.64
C THR A 67 -2.75 -13.15 -17.15
N THR A 68 -3.38 -12.25 -17.90
CA THR A 68 -3.25 -12.15 -19.36
C THR A 68 -2.13 -11.22 -19.83
N MET A 69 -1.47 -10.52 -18.89
CA MET A 69 -0.43 -9.55 -19.23
C MET A 69 0.93 -10.20 -19.42
N SER A 70 1.70 -9.71 -20.40
CA SER A 70 3.11 -10.03 -20.51
C SER A 70 3.92 -9.49 -19.32
N ARG A 71 5.10 -10.08 -19.06
CA ARG A 71 6.00 -9.61 -18.00
C ARG A 71 6.32 -8.10 -18.11
N ASN A 72 6.53 -7.61 -19.34
CA ASN A 72 6.79 -6.18 -19.57
C ASN A 72 5.57 -5.31 -19.28
N ALA A 73 4.36 -5.77 -19.62
CA ALA A 73 3.13 -5.06 -19.31
C ALA A 73 2.89 -5.00 -17.78
N LYS A 74 3.11 -6.10 -17.06
CA LYS A 74 3.05 -6.13 -15.58
C LYS A 74 4.06 -5.16 -14.96
N SER A 75 5.31 -5.14 -15.44
CA SER A 75 6.34 -4.21 -14.95
C SER A 75 5.94 -2.75 -15.19
N ARG A 76 5.36 -2.42 -16.33
CA ARG A 76 4.84 -1.09 -16.64
C ARG A 76 3.66 -0.72 -15.73
N LEU A 77 2.74 -1.64 -15.51
CA LEU A 77 1.61 -1.43 -14.61
C LEU A 77 2.08 -1.13 -13.18
N ARG A 78 3.03 -1.91 -12.65
CA ARG A 78 3.61 -1.66 -11.32
C ARG A 78 4.20 -0.26 -11.22
N ARG A 79 5.04 0.13 -12.17
CA ARG A 79 5.69 1.45 -12.15
C ARG A 79 4.70 2.61 -12.21
N ARG A 80 3.63 2.48 -13.01
CA ARG A 80 2.68 3.57 -13.25
C ARG A 80 1.54 3.64 -12.25
N SER A 81 1.00 2.48 -11.90
CA SER A 81 -0.31 2.42 -11.26
C SER A 81 -0.27 1.93 -9.82
N ILE A 82 0.82 1.28 -9.38
CA ILE A 82 0.90 0.69 -8.04
C ILE A 82 1.98 1.40 -7.23
N GLY A 83 1.59 1.90 -6.05
CA GLY A 83 2.51 2.30 -5.00
C GLY A 83 2.64 1.18 -3.99
N TYR A 84 3.84 0.94 -3.48
CA TYR A 84 4.08 -0.06 -2.45
C TYR A 84 4.85 0.55 -1.28
N VAL A 85 4.30 0.42 -0.07
CA VAL A 85 4.95 0.76 1.19
C VAL A 85 5.29 -0.54 1.89
N PHE A 86 6.58 -0.83 2.03
CA PHE A 86 7.09 -2.03 2.69
C PHE A 86 7.32 -1.76 4.17
N GLN A 87 7.27 -2.80 4.97
CA GLN A 87 7.53 -2.75 6.41
C GLN A 87 8.93 -2.16 6.72
N ASP A 88 9.96 -2.56 5.96
CA ASP A 88 11.34 -2.10 6.12
C ASP A 88 11.68 -0.87 5.24
N PHE A 89 10.68 -0.07 4.86
CA PHE A 89 10.79 1.14 4.03
C PHE A 89 11.33 0.88 2.62
N ASN A 90 12.27 -0.01 2.44
CA ASN A 90 12.93 -0.36 1.17
C ASN A 90 13.46 0.88 0.40
N LEU A 91 14.03 1.85 1.14
CA LEU A 91 14.70 2.98 0.53
C LEU A 91 16.08 2.55 0.02
N LEU A 92 16.45 3.06 -1.15
CA LEU A 92 17.77 2.82 -1.73
C LEU A 92 18.81 3.67 -0.97
N PRO A 93 19.79 3.07 -0.28
CA PRO A 93 20.72 3.80 0.58
C PRO A 93 21.67 4.72 -0.19
N GLY A 94 21.92 4.44 -1.47
CA GLY A 94 22.74 5.27 -2.35
C GLY A 94 22.01 6.44 -2.99
N LEU A 95 20.73 6.65 -2.68
CA LEU A 95 19.91 7.75 -3.18
C LEU A 95 19.43 8.63 -2.03
N THR A 96 19.38 9.92 -2.25
CA THR A 96 18.77 10.90 -1.35
C THR A 96 17.24 10.65 -1.23
N ALA A 97 16.59 11.30 -0.27
CA ALA A 97 15.14 11.25 -0.13
C ALA A 97 14.42 11.66 -1.42
N ALA A 98 14.84 12.76 -2.03
CA ALA A 98 14.25 13.25 -3.28
C ALA A 98 14.45 12.28 -4.45
N GLU A 99 15.61 11.66 -4.56
CA GLU A 99 15.91 10.67 -5.60
C GLU A 99 15.13 9.36 -5.37
N ASN A 100 15.00 8.89 -4.13
CA ASN A 100 14.15 7.75 -3.81
C ASN A 100 12.69 7.98 -4.25
N VAL A 101 12.15 9.18 -4.01
CA VAL A 101 10.79 9.52 -4.41
C VAL A 101 10.66 9.71 -5.92
N ALA A 102 11.67 10.30 -6.59
CA ALA A 102 11.67 10.54 -8.01
C ALA A 102 11.84 9.27 -8.86
N LEU A 103 12.53 8.26 -8.32
CA LEU A 103 12.95 7.06 -9.04
C LEU A 103 11.82 6.36 -9.83
N PRO A 104 10.62 6.12 -9.27
CA PRO A 104 9.54 5.46 -10.04
C PRO A 104 9.13 6.25 -11.28
N LEU A 105 9.20 7.58 -11.24
CA LEU A 105 8.86 8.46 -12.36
C LEU A 105 9.95 8.43 -13.43
N GLU A 106 11.21 8.40 -13.04
CA GLU A 106 12.34 8.27 -13.96
C GLU A 106 12.32 6.92 -14.69
N LEU A 107 12.08 5.84 -13.94
CA LEU A 107 11.91 4.49 -14.50
C LEU A 107 10.73 4.39 -15.47
N ASP A 108 9.73 5.28 -15.34
CA ASP A 108 8.59 5.35 -16.26
C ASP A 108 8.86 6.29 -17.47
N GLY A 109 10.05 6.88 -17.54
CA GLY A 109 10.51 7.68 -18.66
C GLY A 109 10.35 9.19 -18.49
N LEU A 110 9.98 9.66 -17.29
CA LEU A 110 10.02 11.10 -17.02
C LEU A 110 11.48 11.57 -16.94
N SER A 111 11.80 12.74 -17.49
CA SER A 111 13.16 13.27 -17.37
C SER A 111 13.53 13.51 -15.90
N ALA A 112 14.80 13.25 -15.52
CA ALA A 112 15.29 13.39 -14.15
C ALA A 112 14.93 14.74 -13.52
N ARG A 113 15.01 15.83 -14.30
CA ARG A 113 14.61 17.17 -13.85
C ARG A 113 13.13 17.24 -13.45
N LYS A 114 12.22 16.69 -14.27
CA LYS A 114 10.77 16.69 -13.99
C LYS A 114 10.43 15.76 -12.84
N ALA A 115 11.04 14.57 -12.80
CA ALA A 115 10.86 13.59 -11.73
C ALA A 115 11.32 14.17 -10.38
N ARG A 116 12.49 14.84 -10.36
CA ARG A 116 12.98 15.52 -9.16
C ARG A 116 12.03 16.61 -8.66
N ILE A 117 11.48 17.43 -9.54
CA ILE A 117 10.50 18.47 -9.16
C ILE A 117 9.27 17.84 -8.52
N ALA A 118 8.74 16.75 -9.10
CA ALA A 118 7.61 16.01 -8.54
C ALA A 118 7.95 15.36 -7.20
N GLY A 119 9.14 14.80 -7.07
CA GLY A 119 9.64 14.22 -5.81
C GLY A 119 9.79 15.26 -4.70
N LEU A 120 10.37 16.41 -4.99
CA LEU A 120 10.49 17.52 -4.04
C LEU A 120 9.12 18.01 -3.57
N LYS A 121 8.17 18.18 -4.49
CA LYS A 121 6.80 18.56 -4.14
C LYS A 121 6.14 17.53 -3.23
N ALA A 122 6.28 16.24 -3.53
CA ALA A 122 5.72 15.17 -2.71
C ALA A 122 6.35 15.14 -1.30
N LEU A 123 7.64 15.41 -1.16
CA LEU A 123 8.31 15.52 0.13
C LEU A 123 7.85 16.76 0.92
N ASP A 124 7.68 17.89 0.25
CA ASP A 124 7.22 19.13 0.87
C ASP A 124 5.81 18.98 1.44
N GLU A 125 4.89 18.34 0.70
CA GLU A 125 3.54 17.98 1.16
C GLU A 125 3.54 17.11 2.44
N LEU A 126 4.65 16.40 2.71
CA LEU A 126 4.84 15.55 3.90
C LEU A 126 5.74 16.19 4.97
N GLY A 127 6.06 17.48 4.83
CA GLY A 127 6.92 18.21 5.78
C GLY A 127 8.38 17.76 5.75
N LEU A 128 8.86 17.24 4.62
CA LEU A 128 10.23 16.75 4.43
C LEU A 128 11.03 17.57 3.39
N GLY A 129 10.58 18.76 3.04
CA GLY A 129 11.27 19.60 2.05
C GLY A 129 12.73 19.86 2.40
N GLU A 130 13.04 20.21 3.65
CA GLU A 130 14.40 20.44 4.15
C GLU A 130 15.26 19.17 4.23
N ARG A 131 14.61 17.99 4.23
CA ARG A 131 15.26 16.67 4.29
C ARG A 131 15.48 16.04 2.91
N ALA A 132 15.06 16.70 1.85
CA ALA A 132 15.08 16.18 0.49
C ALA A 132 16.47 15.73 0.00
N GLY A 133 17.53 16.39 0.48
CA GLY A 133 18.92 16.04 0.18
C GLY A 133 19.56 14.99 1.08
N ASN A 134 18.87 14.54 2.14
CA ASN A 134 19.42 13.59 3.08
C ASN A 134 19.36 12.15 2.52
N PHE A 135 20.35 11.34 2.87
CA PHE A 135 20.36 9.91 2.62
C PHE A 135 19.56 9.16 3.69
N PRO A 136 19.09 7.92 3.42
CA PRO A 136 18.25 7.17 4.36
C PRO A 136 18.85 6.96 5.78
N ASP A 137 20.15 6.85 5.89
CA ASP A 137 20.88 6.71 7.16
C ASP A 137 20.89 8.00 8.00
N GLN A 138 20.67 9.14 7.36
CA GLN A 138 20.59 10.47 7.99
C GLN A 138 19.15 10.83 8.41
N LEU A 139 18.19 9.95 8.17
CA LEU A 139 16.78 10.16 8.46
C LEU A 139 16.33 9.33 9.66
N SER A 140 15.48 9.90 10.51
CA SER A 140 14.79 9.14 11.55
C SER A 140 13.86 8.07 10.94
N GLY A 141 13.42 7.10 11.78
CA GLY A 141 12.47 6.06 11.33
C GLY A 141 11.20 6.66 10.72
N GLY A 142 10.61 7.66 11.38
CA GLY A 142 9.41 8.34 10.89
C GLY A 142 9.65 9.15 9.61
N GLU A 143 10.83 9.77 9.45
CA GLU A 143 11.19 10.45 8.20
C GLU A 143 11.36 9.46 7.05
N ARG A 144 12.06 8.33 7.27
CA ARG A 144 12.18 7.24 6.28
C ARG A 144 10.83 6.71 5.84
N GLN A 145 9.90 6.51 6.79
CA GLN A 145 8.55 6.07 6.50
C GLN A 145 7.82 7.06 5.61
N ARG A 146 7.86 8.36 5.95
CA ARG A 146 7.24 9.40 5.11
C ARG A 146 7.86 9.46 3.72
N VAL A 147 9.18 9.30 3.56
CA VAL A 147 9.84 9.18 2.25
C VAL A 147 9.32 7.98 1.47
N ALA A 148 9.17 6.81 2.12
CA ALA A 148 8.63 5.60 1.48
C ALA A 148 7.18 5.81 1.01
N ILE A 149 6.37 6.51 1.80
CA ILE A 149 4.99 6.87 1.40
C ILE A 149 5.00 7.87 0.25
N ALA A 150 5.82 8.93 0.31
CA ALA A 150 5.97 9.87 -0.79
C ALA A 150 6.29 9.15 -2.11
N ARG A 151 7.25 8.21 -2.06
CA ARG A 151 7.61 7.37 -3.21
C ARG A 151 6.43 6.51 -3.70
N ALA A 152 5.63 6.00 -2.78
CA ALA A 152 4.49 5.16 -3.13
C ALA A 152 3.33 5.94 -3.76
N VAL A 153 3.13 7.21 -3.38
CA VAL A 153 2.00 8.03 -3.86
C VAL A 153 2.36 9.01 -4.98
N VAL A 154 3.65 9.17 -5.31
CA VAL A 154 4.09 10.08 -6.36
C VAL A 154 3.59 9.63 -7.74
N GLY A 155 3.10 10.57 -8.56
CA GLY A 155 2.55 10.29 -9.89
C GLY A 155 1.10 9.79 -9.86
N ASP A 156 0.66 9.18 -10.97
CA ASP A 156 -0.74 8.78 -11.18
C ASP A 156 -1.01 7.36 -10.65
N ARG A 157 -0.94 7.19 -9.32
CA ARG A 157 -1.21 5.91 -8.69
C ARG A 157 -2.71 5.60 -8.67
N ARG A 158 -3.05 4.33 -8.92
CA ARG A 158 -4.41 3.81 -8.82
C ARG A 158 -4.61 2.90 -7.62
N LEU A 159 -3.53 2.25 -7.19
CA LEU A 159 -3.54 1.30 -6.08
C LEU A 159 -2.33 1.58 -5.18
N LEU A 160 -2.58 1.69 -3.89
CA LEU A 160 -1.57 1.74 -2.84
C LEU A 160 -1.66 0.45 -2.01
N LEU A 161 -0.55 -0.23 -1.87
CA LEU A 161 -0.39 -1.42 -1.03
C LEU A 161 0.58 -1.08 0.09
N ALA A 162 0.16 -1.28 1.33
CA ALA A 162 0.98 -0.97 2.49
C ALA A 162 1.03 -2.17 3.44
N ASP A 163 2.24 -2.67 3.69
CA ASP A 163 2.49 -3.77 4.63
C ASP A 163 3.03 -3.19 5.92
N GLU A 164 2.22 -3.24 6.99
CA GLU A 164 2.52 -2.71 8.33
C GLU A 164 3.15 -1.29 8.27
N PRO A 165 2.49 -0.31 7.62
CA PRO A 165 3.11 0.98 7.30
C PRO A 165 3.46 1.83 8.52
N SER A 166 3.10 1.41 9.72
CA SER A 166 3.38 2.07 11.00
C SER A 166 4.14 1.19 11.99
N GLY A 167 4.48 -0.05 11.61
CA GLY A 167 5.05 -1.05 12.53
C GLY A 167 6.37 -0.67 13.22
N ALA A 168 7.09 0.32 12.68
CA ALA A 168 8.32 0.86 13.26
C ALA A 168 8.14 2.26 13.91
N LEU A 169 6.90 2.72 14.09
CA LEU A 169 6.57 4.08 14.53
C LEU A 169 5.82 4.07 15.87
N ASP A 170 5.95 5.15 16.62
CA ASP A 170 5.05 5.45 17.73
C ASP A 170 3.62 5.77 17.21
N SER A 171 2.65 5.80 18.11
CA SER A 171 1.24 6.00 17.78
C SER A 171 0.97 7.29 17.03
N VAL A 172 1.67 8.38 17.38
CA VAL A 172 1.48 9.71 16.74
C VAL A 172 1.95 9.68 15.29
N ASN A 173 3.11 9.08 15.04
CA ASN A 173 3.63 8.94 13.68
C ASN A 173 2.82 7.90 12.88
N GLY A 174 2.29 6.86 13.51
CA GLY A 174 1.40 5.88 12.89
C GLY A 174 0.11 6.52 12.35
N GLU A 175 -0.55 7.38 13.14
CA GLU A 175 -1.73 8.12 12.67
C GLU A 175 -1.40 9.09 11.52
N ALA A 176 -0.25 9.77 11.57
CA ALA A 176 0.18 10.65 10.48
C ALA A 176 0.33 9.87 9.16
N VAL A 177 0.85 8.64 9.20
CA VAL A 177 0.93 7.73 8.05
C VAL A 177 -0.46 7.42 7.50
N MET A 178 -1.42 7.06 8.37
CA MET A 178 -2.79 6.75 7.94
C MET A 178 -3.49 7.95 7.32
N ARG A 179 -3.28 9.16 7.86
CA ARG A 179 -3.78 10.41 7.26
C ARG A 179 -3.26 10.61 5.84
N LEU A 180 -1.99 10.31 5.59
CA LEU A 180 -1.39 10.43 4.25
C LEU A 180 -1.99 9.43 3.26
N ILE A 181 -2.18 8.18 3.68
CA ILE A 181 -2.84 7.14 2.87
C ILE A 181 -4.30 7.55 2.59
N HIS A 182 -5.03 7.99 3.60
CA HIS A 182 -6.41 8.46 3.46
C HIS A 182 -6.51 9.67 2.51
N ALA A 183 -5.57 10.63 2.61
CA ALA A 183 -5.52 11.75 1.67
C ALA A 183 -5.26 11.30 0.23
N ALA A 184 -4.49 10.23 0.01
CA ALA A 184 -4.33 9.64 -1.32
C ALA A 184 -5.64 8.99 -1.80
N CYS A 185 -6.39 8.31 -0.91
CA CYS A 185 -7.70 7.77 -1.24
C CYS A 185 -8.68 8.87 -1.65
N LYS A 186 -8.74 9.99 -0.93
CA LYS A 186 -9.58 11.15 -1.33
C LYS A 186 -9.27 11.71 -2.72
N ARG A 187 -8.07 11.43 -3.27
CA ARG A 187 -7.70 11.74 -4.66
C ARG A 187 -8.03 10.62 -5.67
N GLY A 188 -8.73 9.57 -5.23
CA GLY A 188 -9.18 8.47 -6.08
C GLY A 188 -8.26 7.23 -6.08
N VAL A 189 -7.23 7.18 -5.24
CA VAL A 189 -6.38 5.99 -5.10
C VAL A 189 -7.12 4.94 -4.29
N ALA A 190 -7.15 3.69 -4.75
CA ALA A 190 -7.58 2.56 -3.93
C ALA A 190 -6.43 2.14 -2.99
N ALA A 191 -6.70 1.85 -1.73
CA ALA A 191 -5.65 1.42 -0.80
C ALA A 191 -5.98 0.08 -0.12
N VAL A 192 -4.96 -0.77 0.00
CA VAL A 192 -5.00 -1.96 0.86
C VAL A 192 -3.88 -1.83 1.89
N VAL A 193 -4.26 -1.79 3.16
CA VAL A 193 -3.34 -1.65 4.28
C VAL A 193 -3.38 -2.91 5.13
N VAL A 194 -2.26 -3.60 5.24
CA VAL A 194 -2.10 -4.69 6.20
C VAL A 194 -1.65 -4.09 7.52
N THR A 195 -2.35 -4.41 8.59
CA THR A 195 -1.97 -4.02 9.95
C THR A 195 -2.52 -5.00 10.97
N HIS A 196 -1.85 -5.14 12.10
CA HIS A 196 -2.35 -5.84 13.29
C HIS A 196 -2.92 -4.87 14.33
N ASP A 197 -2.78 -3.56 14.12
CA ASP A 197 -3.28 -2.52 15.02
C ASP A 197 -4.72 -2.16 14.65
N ALA A 198 -5.65 -2.42 15.59
CA ALA A 198 -7.06 -2.13 15.40
C ALA A 198 -7.37 -0.61 15.33
N GLN A 199 -6.57 0.23 16.01
CA GLN A 199 -6.73 1.67 15.97
C GLN A 199 -6.41 2.18 14.56
N LEU A 200 -5.33 1.68 13.94
CA LEU A 200 -4.97 2.06 12.58
C LEU A 200 -5.96 1.47 11.56
N ALA A 201 -6.45 0.25 11.79
CA ALA A 201 -7.47 -0.35 10.93
C ALA A 201 -8.79 0.45 10.92
N SER A 202 -9.09 1.20 11.99
CA SER A 202 -10.31 2.05 12.07
C SER A 202 -10.31 3.22 11.09
N TRP A 203 -9.18 3.56 10.49
CA TRP A 203 -9.08 4.56 9.41
C TRP A 203 -9.61 4.05 8.06
N ALA A 204 -9.76 2.74 7.90
CA ALA A 204 -10.19 2.14 6.65
C ALA A 204 -11.73 2.15 6.52
N ASP A 205 -12.23 2.27 5.29
CA ASP A 205 -13.66 2.19 5.00
C ASP A 205 -14.22 0.79 5.25
N ARG A 206 -13.35 -0.22 5.25
CA ARG A 206 -13.70 -1.62 5.54
C ARG A 206 -12.53 -2.38 6.09
N VAL A 207 -12.79 -3.27 7.04
CA VAL A 207 -11.81 -4.22 7.57
C VAL A 207 -12.13 -5.62 7.05
N VAL A 208 -11.09 -6.34 6.65
CA VAL A 208 -11.15 -7.75 6.22
C VAL A 208 -10.24 -8.56 7.13
N PHE A 209 -10.76 -9.62 7.70
CA PHE A 209 -9.99 -10.53 8.53
C PHE A 209 -9.52 -11.72 7.70
N LEU A 210 -8.21 -11.94 7.68
CA LEU A 210 -7.56 -13.07 7.02
C LEU A 210 -7.06 -14.06 8.07
N ARG A 211 -7.48 -15.30 7.95
CA ARG A 211 -7.04 -16.42 8.82
C ARG A 211 -6.80 -17.67 7.99
N ASP A 212 -5.67 -18.31 8.17
CA ASP A 212 -5.27 -19.54 7.46
C ASP A 212 -5.49 -19.44 5.94
N GLY A 213 -5.07 -18.31 5.36
CA GLY A 213 -5.20 -18.02 3.93
C GLY A 213 -6.62 -17.75 3.44
N ARG A 214 -7.62 -17.61 4.30
CA ARG A 214 -9.03 -17.37 3.96
C ARG A 214 -9.55 -16.07 4.55
N VAL A 215 -10.43 -15.42 3.83
CA VAL A 215 -11.22 -14.29 4.38
C VAL A 215 -12.30 -14.87 5.27
N THR A 216 -12.25 -14.57 6.57
CA THR A 216 -13.18 -15.10 7.57
C THR A 216 -14.29 -14.13 7.96
N ASP A 217 -14.02 -12.82 7.87
CA ASP A 217 -14.99 -11.79 8.20
C ASP A 217 -14.74 -10.51 7.39
N ARG A 218 -15.79 -9.71 7.19
CA ARG A 218 -15.77 -8.42 6.49
C ARG A 218 -16.66 -7.47 7.27
N THR A 219 -16.06 -6.54 7.99
CA THR A 219 -16.79 -5.54 8.75
C THR A 219 -16.52 -4.14 8.20
N ALA A 220 -17.57 -3.32 8.12
CA ALA A 220 -17.36 -1.89 8.05
C ALA A 220 -16.84 -1.43 9.42
N PRO A 221 -15.84 -0.53 9.50
CA PRO A 221 -15.41 0.02 10.77
C PRO A 221 -16.60 0.68 11.48
N LEU A 222 -16.60 0.62 12.81
CA LEU A 222 -17.44 1.53 13.57
C LEU A 222 -17.08 2.97 13.18
N PRO A 223 -18.06 3.87 13.10
CA PRO A 223 -17.81 5.27 12.76
C PRO A 223 -16.66 5.81 13.61
N GLY A 224 -15.61 6.27 12.97
CA GLY A 224 -14.45 6.85 13.65
C GLY A 224 -14.83 8.16 14.35
N PRO A 225 -13.95 8.73 15.19
CA PRO A 225 -14.22 9.98 15.92
C PRO A 225 -14.72 11.13 15.04
N GLU A 226 -14.33 11.17 13.77
CA GLU A 226 -14.78 12.19 12.80
C GLU A 226 -16.26 12.04 12.44
N SER A 227 -16.85 10.84 12.50
CA SER A 227 -18.27 10.64 12.23
C SER A 227 -19.16 11.05 13.40
N LEU A 228 -18.61 11.13 14.62
CA LEU A 228 -19.30 11.64 15.79
C LEU A 228 -19.45 13.18 15.75
N LEU A 229 -18.59 13.86 14.98
CA LEU A 229 -18.64 15.32 14.81
C LEU A 229 -19.58 15.77 13.68
N SER A 230 -20.00 14.86 12.80
CA SER A 230 -20.93 15.16 11.69
C SER A 230 -22.41 14.90 12.01
N GLY A 231 -22.72 14.50 13.24
CA GLY A 231 -24.08 14.15 13.70
C GLY A 231 -24.99 15.31 14.15
N GLU A 232 -24.56 16.58 14.07
CA GLU A 232 -25.34 17.72 14.52
C GLU A 232 -25.80 18.67 13.43
N GLN A 233 -26.33 18.18 12.33
CA GLN A 233 -27.11 19.00 11.40
C GLN A 233 -28.27 18.24 10.76
N ASN A 234 -29.20 17.74 11.56
CA ASN A 234 -30.59 17.45 11.13
C ASN A 234 -31.51 17.30 12.34
N ARG A 235 -31.94 18.42 12.87
CA ARG A 235 -33.19 18.56 13.57
C ARG A 235 -33.89 19.86 13.15
#